data_b50dea189a9b42eb4f40a11082cba82b
#
_entry.id   b50dea189a9b42eb4f40a11082cba82b
#
_cell.length_a   1.000
_cell.length_b   1.000
_cell.length_c   1.000
_cell.angle_alpha   90.00
_cell.angle_beta   90.00
_cell.angle_gamma   90.00
#
_symmetry.space_group_name_H-M   'P 1'
#
loop_
_entity.id
_entity.type
_entity.pdbx_description
1 polymer ?
#
loop_
_entity_poly.entity_id
_entity_poly.type
_entity_poly.pdbx_seq_one_letter_code
_entity_poly.pdbx_strand_id
1 'polypeptide(L)'
;MARPFNNTGSDLRQERIMRNKVTLALAWLALMACPAMSQEWARKMFEKTVHDFGSVPRFAKAEYEFVLTNLYVEDVHIADVRSSCGCTTPSIKKPLLKTHEKGAIVAHFNTDRFIGYKGATLTVTFDKPFFAEVQLQVSGTIRTDVAMSSESVEMGTVEQGVAVEKAIALAYAGRSDWRILDVKSSNPHISAKVVEVSRSGGQVNYHLFVRMDENMPAGYVKEHLILVTNDNDNGQIPVAVEGVVQAGLVVSPASLFMGVVEPGQKVTKQLVVKGNKPFRIVSVDCDDKGFQFDTSSLKDPKPLHLIPVTFVAGNEPGKVAKTIRIETDLGDKSPVLSAYAVVAGK
;
A
#
# COMPACT_ATOMS: atom_id res chain seq x y z
N MET A 1 49.49 72.48 -41.38
CA MET A 1 48.16 72.62 -40.70
C MET A 1 47.33 71.41 -41.06
N ALA A 2 47.22 70.44 -40.17
CA ALA A 2 46.38 69.25 -40.33
C ALA A 2 45.35 69.23 -39.21
N ARG A 3 44.07 69.18 -39.54
CA ARG A 3 42.97 69.08 -38.55
C ARG A 3 42.75 67.62 -38.15
N PRO A 4 42.49 67.32 -36.90
CA PRO A 4 42.11 65.93 -36.49
C PRO A 4 40.67 65.64 -36.85
N PHE A 5 40.43 64.48 -37.41
CA PHE A 5 39.12 63.87 -37.60
C PHE A 5 38.55 63.32 -36.27
N ASN A 6 37.43 63.87 -35.85
CA ASN A 6 36.72 63.42 -34.67
C ASN A 6 35.74 62.25 -35.07
N ASN A 7 36.07 61.06 -34.67
CA ASN A 7 35.24 59.82 -34.93
C ASN A 7 34.50 59.38 -33.66
N THR A 8 33.52 60.18 -33.22
CA THR A 8 32.77 59.91 -31.99
C THR A 8 31.34 59.33 -32.19
N GLY A 9 30.96 59.11 -33.46
CA GLY A 9 29.59 58.66 -33.79
C GLY A 9 29.42 57.11 -33.93
N SER A 10 30.48 56.39 -34.20
CA SER A 10 30.44 54.93 -34.44
C SER A 10 30.44 54.09 -33.16
N ASP A 11 31.13 54.54 -32.11
CA ASP A 11 31.24 53.81 -30.85
C ASP A 11 29.94 53.75 -30.04
N LEU A 12 29.19 54.85 -29.97
CA LEU A 12 27.92 54.88 -29.23
C LEU A 12 26.82 54.03 -29.88
N ARG A 13 26.93 53.78 -31.18
CA ARG A 13 25.98 52.93 -31.92
C ARG A 13 26.28 51.45 -31.69
N GLN A 14 27.56 51.06 -31.61
CA GLN A 14 27.96 49.69 -31.29
C GLN A 14 27.67 49.29 -29.84
N GLU A 15 27.92 50.17 -28.88
CA GLU A 15 27.56 49.91 -27.48
C GLU A 15 26.05 49.73 -27.27
N ARG A 16 25.21 50.51 -27.98
CA ARG A 16 23.77 50.42 -27.90
C ARG A 16 23.24 49.11 -28.50
N ILE A 17 23.84 48.64 -29.59
CA ILE A 17 23.49 47.35 -30.23
C ILE A 17 23.94 46.18 -29.37
N MET A 18 25.09 46.24 -28.71
CA MET A 18 25.60 45.23 -27.84
C MET A 18 24.75 45.11 -26.54
N ARG A 19 24.38 46.25 -25.93
CA ARG A 19 23.46 46.29 -24.78
C ARG A 19 22.09 45.71 -25.08
N ASN A 20 21.52 46.00 -26.24
CA ASN A 20 20.23 45.39 -26.63
C ASN A 20 20.32 43.89 -26.91
N LYS A 21 21.44 43.41 -27.45
CA LYS A 21 21.65 41.94 -27.66
C LYS A 21 21.87 41.20 -26.34
N VAL A 22 22.55 41.82 -25.39
CA VAL A 22 22.76 41.24 -24.04
C VAL A 22 21.46 41.24 -23.22
N THR A 23 20.64 42.27 -23.31
CA THR A 23 19.31 42.31 -22.66
C THR A 23 18.31 41.35 -23.30
N LEU A 24 18.32 41.15 -24.62
CA LEU A 24 17.52 40.12 -25.29
C LEU A 24 17.96 38.71 -24.91
N ALA A 25 19.28 38.46 -24.83
CA ALA A 25 19.82 37.15 -24.46
C ALA A 25 19.49 36.79 -22.98
N LEU A 26 19.57 37.77 -22.07
CA LEU A 26 19.17 37.60 -20.68
C LEU A 26 17.64 37.39 -20.51
N ALA A 27 16.82 38.06 -21.34
CA ALA A 27 15.37 37.84 -21.35
C ALA A 27 15.01 36.44 -21.91
N TRP A 28 15.74 35.94 -22.88
CA TRP A 28 15.57 34.56 -23.40
C TRP A 28 16.04 33.51 -22.42
N LEU A 29 17.11 33.74 -21.65
CA LEU A 29 17.56 32.83 -20.59
C LEU A 29 16.54 32.78 -19.43
N ALA A 30 15.88 33.88 -19.11
CA ALA A 30 14.88 33.94 -18.05
C ALA A 30 13.57 33.21 -18.43
N LEU A 31 13.22 33.13 -19.73
CA LEU A 31 12.06 32.38 -20.20
C LEU A 31 12.26 30.85 -20.21
N MET A 32 13.51 30.37 -20.20
CA MET A 32 13.83 28.94 -20.17
C MET A 32 13.86 28.33 -18.76
N ALA A 33 13.76 29.14 -17.70
CA ALA A 33 13.90 28.70 -16.31
C ALA A 33 12.58 28.25 -15.63
N CYS A 34 11.46 28.17 -16.36
CA CYS A 34 10.13 28.00 -15.74
C CYS A 34 9.48 26.60 -15.76
N PRO A 35 10.03 25.49 -16.29
CA PRO A 35 9.34 24.20 -16.16
C PRO A 35 9.63 23.45 -14.85
N ALA A 36 10.69 23.79 -14.10
CA ALA A 36 11.10 23.04 -12.92
C ALA A 36 10.21 23.26 -11.69
N MET A 37 9.59 24.43 -11.52
CA MET A 37 8.73 24.72 -10.37
C MET A 37 7.32 24.14 -10.49
N SER A 38 6.82 23.86 -11.70
CA SER A 38 5.45 23.38 -11.90
C SER A 38 5.26 21.90 -11.55
N GLN A 39 6.33 21.14 -11.39
CA GLN A 39 6.27 19.69 -11.13
C GLN A 39 6.53 19.29 -9.67
N GLU A 40 7.11 20.21 -8.88
CA GLU A 40 7.53 19.92 -7.50
C GLU A 40 6.34 19.62 -6.56
N TRP A 41 5.20 20.27 -6.78
CA TRP A 41 3.98 20.04 -6.00
C TRP A 41 3.53 18.57 -6.12
N ALA A 42 3.49 18.02 -7.33
CA ALA A 42 3.06 16.64 -7.57
C ALA A 42 4.09 15.63 -7.04
N ARG A 43 5.40 15.93 -7.16
CA ARG A 43 6.45 15.06 -6.65
C ARG A 43 6.41 14.91 -5.13
N LYS A 44 6.08 15.97 -4.39
CA LYS A 44 5.97 15.94 -2.92
C LYS A 44 4.89 15.01 -2.39
N MET A 45 3.91 14.64 -3.21
CA MET A 45 2.86 13.69 -2.83
C MET A 45 3.37 12.26 -2.71
N PHE A 46 4.46 11.90 -3.41
CA PHE A 46 5.01 10.55 -3.41
C PHE A 46 5.93 10.32 -2.22
N GLU A 47 5.73 9.22 -1.50
CA GLU A 47 6.60 8.77 -0.40
C GLU A 47 7.99 8.37 -0.92
N LYS A 48 8.02 7.70 -2.09
CA LYS A 48 9.25 7.32 -2.81
C LYS A 48 9.04 7.47 -4.31
N THR A 49 10.12 7.73 -5.04
CA THR A 49 10.12 7.86 -6.52
C THR A 49 11.07 6.89 -7.21
N VAL A 50 11.77 6.05 -6.43
CA VAL A 50 12.71 5.05 -6.95
C VAL A 50 12.50 3.74 -6.23
N HIS A 51 12.49 2.63 -6.96
CA HIS A 51 12.45 1.29 -6.41
C HIS A 51 13.35 0.35 -7.21
N ASP A 52 14.15 -0.44 -6.50
CA ASP A 52 14.95 -1.54 -7.07
C ASP A 52 14.34 -2.87 -6.60
N PHE A 53 13.91 -3.69 -7.55
CA PHE A 53 13.41 -5.04 -7.29
C PHE A 53 14.53 -6.02 -6.89
N GLY A 54 15.80 -5.60 -7.01
CA GLY A 54 16.94 -6.46 -6.75
C GLY A 54 17.04 -7.61 -7.76
N SER A 55 17.38 -8.80 -7.25
CA SER A 55 17.51 -10.02 -8.04
C SER A 55 16.23 -10.85 -7.98
N VAL A 56 15.50 -10.95 -9.07
CA VAL A 56 14.18 -11.58 -9.16
C VAL A 56 14.24 -12.82 -10.03
N PRO A 57 13.70 -13.97 -9.60
CA PRO A 57 13.59 -15.16 -10.44
C PRO A 57 12.71 -14.90 -11.66
N ARG A 58 13.01 -15.59 -12.74
CA ARG A 58 12.11 -15.60 -13.89
C ARG A 58 10.76 -16.20 -13.49
N PHE A 59 9.68 -15.64 -14.02
CA PHE A 59 8.28 -15.93 -13.70
C PHE A 59 7.85 -15.57 -12.27
N ALA A 60 8.69 -14.96 -11.44
CA ALA A 60 8.27 -14.48 -10.14
C ALA A 60 7.42 -13.22 -10.26
N LYS A 61 6.39 -13.08 -9.41
CA LYS A 61 5.62 -11.85 -9.29
C LYS A 61 6.49 -10.77 -8.64
N ALA A 62 6.67 -9.67 -9.33
CA ALA A 62 7.42 -8.51 -8.86
C ALA A 62 6.60 -7.24 -9.10
N GLU A 63 5.95 -6.76 -8.06
CA GLU A 63 5.13 -5.54 -8.06
C GLU A 63 5.58 -4.60 -6.96
N TYR A 64 5.53 -3.31 -7.24
CA TYR A 64 5.78 -2.27 -6.25
C TYR A 64 4.73 -1.15 -6.37
N GLU A 65 4.23 -0.70 -5.21
CA GLU A 65 3.26 0.38 -5.12
C GLU A 65 3.98 1.68 -4.74
N PHE A 66 4.08 2.62 -5.69
CA PHE A 66 4.47 3.98 -5.40
C PHE A 66 3.29 4.72 -4.79
N VAL A 67 3.26 4.76 -3.46
CA VAL A 67 2.19 5.42 -2.71
C VAL A 67 2.33 6.93 -2.84
N LEU A 68 1.20 7.60 -3.08
CA LEU A 68 1.08 9.05 -3.06
C LEU A 68 -0.12 9.46 -2.20
N THR A 69 0.00 10.63 -1.57
CA THR A 69 -1.07 11.23 -0.75
C THR A 69 -1.38 12.62 -1.30
N ASN A 70 -2.64 12.93 -1.53
CA ASN A 70 -3.03 14.29 -1.86
C ASN A 70 -2.81 15.19 -0.62
N LEU A 71 -1.82 16.08 -0.69
CA LEU A 71 -1.46 17.02 0.39
C LEU A 71 -2.24 18.33 0.32
N TYR A 72 -3.13 18.49 -0.66
CA TYR A 72 -3.81 19.75 -1.03
C TYR A 72 -5.30 19.68 -0.76
N VAL A 73 -5.94 20.84 -0.70
CA VAL A 73 -7.40 20.95 -0.52
C VAL A 73 -8.14 20.59 -1.81
N GLU A 74 -7.52 20.90 -2.96
CA GLU A 74 -8.07 20.61 -4.28
C GLU A 74 -7.98 19.11 -4.59
N ASP A 75 -8.93 18.63 -5.39
CA ASP A 75 -8.89 17.28 -5.94
C ASP A 75 -7.69 17.11 -6.88
N VAL A 76 -6.95 16.04 -6.70
CA VAL A 76 -5.85 15.65 -7.59
C VAL A 76 -6.30 14.53 -8.51
N HIS A 77 -6.12 14.71 -9.81
CA HIS A 77 -6.45 13.70 -10.82
C HIS A 77 -5.20 13.24 -11.57
N ILE A 78 -5.02 11.93 -11.63
CA ILE A 78 -3.97 11.25 -12.38
C ILE A 78 -4.58 10.88 -13.73
N ALA A 79 -4.15 11.58 -14.78
CA ALA A 79 -4.70 11.42 -16.13
C ALA A 79 -4.15 10.18 -16.83
N ASP A 80 -2.85 9.89 -16.64
CA ASP A 80 -2.18 8.80 -17.35
C ASP A 80 -0.89 8.36 -16.62
N VAL A 81 -0.43 7.15 -16.94
CA VAL A 81 0.91 6.66 -16.57
C VAL A 81 1.51 5.86 -17.71
N ARG A 82 2.74 6.21 -18.10
CA ARG A 82 3.46 5.55 -19.21
C ARG A 82 4.79 5.00 -18.73
N SER A 83 5.19 3.88 -19.31
CA SER A 83 6.51 3.29 -19.10
C SER A 83 7.42 3.56 -20.29
N SER A 84 8.69 3.87 -20.02
CA SER A 84 9.74 4.04 -21.06
C SER A 84 10.12 2.73 -21.73
N CYS A 85 9.76 1.58 -21.15
CA CYS A 85 10.08 0.25 -21.70
C CYS A 85 8.97 -0.74 -21.35
N GLY A 86 8.75 -1.75 -22.22
CA GLY A 86 7.81 -2.83 -21.95
C GLY A 86 8.20 -3.78 -20.82
N CYS A 87 9.38 -3.58 -20.20
CA CYS A 87 9.86 -4.38 -19.07
C CYS A 87 9.12 -4.10 -17.77
N THR A 88 8.38 -2.99 -17.70
CA THR A 88 7.52 -2.65 -16.58
C THR A 88 6.18 -2.15 -17.09
N THR A 89 5.09 -2.72 -16.62
CA THR A 89 3.72 -2.32 -16.92
C THR A 89 3.17 -1.54 -15.74
N PRO A 90 2.89 -0.23 -15.88
CA PRO A 90 2.29 0.55 -14.80
C PRO A 90 0.76 0.47 -14.81
N SER A 91 0.15 0.65 -13.63
CA SER A 91 -1.30 0.85 -13.49
C SER A 91 -1.63 1.85 -12.39
N ILE A 92 -2.78 2.53 -12.51
CA ILE A 92 -3.26 3.51 -11.55
C ILE A 92 -4.29 2.83 -10.65
N LYS A 93 -4.04 2.75 -9.34
CA LYS A 93 -4.97 2.15 -8.38
C LYS A 93 -6.21 3.01 -8.15
N LYS A 94 -6.01 4.33 -8.09
CA LYS A 94 -7.06 5.32 -7.87
C LYS A 94 -6.74 6.60 -8.63
N PRO A 95 -7.50 6.95 -9.68
CA PRO A 95 -7.18 8.10 -10.52
C PRO A 95 -7.54 9.45 -9.89
N LEU A 96 -8.55 9.52 -9.01
CA LEU A 96 -8.99 10.76 -8.35
C LEU A 96 -8.78 10.68 -6.85
N LEU A 97 -8.03 11.63 -6.28
CA LEU A 97 -7.70 11.71 -4.87
C LEU A 97 -8.29 12.98 -4.26
N LYS A 98 -9.15 12.83 -3.27
CA LYS A 98 -9.65 13.91 -2.40
C LYS A 98 -8.55 14.34 -1.42
N THR A 99 -8.78 15.47 -0.73
CA THR A 99 -7.88 15.98 0.32
C THR A 99 -7.46 14.89 1.30
N HIS A 100 -6.15 14.71 1.50
CA HIS A 100 -5.51 13.71 2.36
C HIS A 100 -5.78 12.24 1.97
N GLU A 101 -6.36 12.00 0.82
CA GLU A 101 -6.60 10.65 0.34
C GLU A 101 -5.34 10.05 -0.28
N LYS A 102 -5.15 8.73 -0.04
CA LYS A 102 -4.03 7.97 -0.60
C LYS A 102 -4.43 7.26 -1.89
N GLY A 103 -3.48 7.19 -2.81
CA GLY A 103 -3.50 6.37 -4.01
C GLY A 103 -2.16 5.69 -4.24
N ALA A 104 -2.06 4.92 -5.31
CA ALA A 104 -0.79 4.33 -5.71
C ALA A 104 -0.69 4.16 -7.23
N ILE A 105 0.54 4.26 -7.73
CA ILE A 105 0.94 3.75 -9.03
C ILE A 105 1.59 2.40 -8.80
N VAL A 106 1.02 1.36 -9.38
CA VAL A 106 1.58 0.00 -9.29
C VAL A 106 2.51 -0.21 -10.46
N ALA A 107 3.75 -0.57 -10.21
CA ALA A 107 4.73 -0.99 -11.19
C ALA A 107 4.82 -2.51 -11.18
N HIS A 108 4.35 -3.16 -12.24
CA HIS A 108 4.50 -4.59 -12.46
C HIS A 108 5.73 -4.86 -13.34
N PHE A 109 6.74 -5.54 -12.79
CA PHE A 109 7.97 -5.88 -13.48
C PHE A 109 7.81 -7.21 -14.22
N ASN A 110 7.90 -7.18 -15.57
CA ASN A 110 7.55 -8.30 -16.46
C ASN A 110 8.64 -9.38 -16.48
N THR A 111 8.67 -10.23 -15.48
CA THR A 111 9.70 -11.27 -15.28
C THR A 111 9.53 -12.49 -16.21
N ASP A 112 8.38 -12.63 -16.86
CA ASP A 112 8.07 -13.69 -17.82
C ASP A 112 8.69 -13.44 -19.21
N ARG A 113 8.75 -12.17 -19.62
CA ARG A 113 9.14 -11.75 -20.98
C ARG A 113 10.56 -11.22 -21.09
N PHE A 114 11.12 -10.76 -19.99
CA PHE A 114 12.43 -10.12 -19.96
C PHE A 114 13.42 -10.91 -19.09
N ILE A 115 14.71 -10.73 -19.37
CA ILE A 115 15.82 -11.35 -18.63
C ILE A 115 16.96 -10.36 -18.45
N GLY A 116 17.80 -10.59 -17.43
CA GLY A 116 18.93 -9.74 -17.09
C GLY A 116 18.50 -8.40 -16.48
N TYR A 117 19.44 -7.46 -16.37
CA TYR A 117 19.15 -6.15 -15.81
C TYR A 117 18.19 -5.36 -16.70
N LYS A 118 17.16 -4.79 -16.09
CA LYS A 118 16.17 -3.92 -16.72
C LYS A 118 15.92 -2.71 -15.83
N GLY A 119 15.67 -1.57 -16.48
CA GLY A 119 15.24 -0.35 -15.83
C GLY A 119 14.20 0.36 -16.66
N ALA A 120 13.23 0.99 -16.02
CA ALA A 120 12.21 1.80 -16.66
C ALA A 120 11.96 3.08 -15.88
N THR A 121 11.58 4.13 -16.60
CA THR A 121 11.02 5.35 -16.04
C THR A 121 9.52 5.33 -16.31
N LEU A 122 8.73 5.46 -15.24
CA LEU A 122 7.28 5.62 -15.32
C LEU A 122 6.96 7.09 -15.22
N THR A 123 6.39 7.68 -16.28
CA THR A 123 5.94 9.06 -16.29
C THR A 123 4.47 9.11 -15.90
N VAL A 124 4.20 9.69 -14.73
CA VAL A 124 2.85 9.88 -14.17
C VAL A 124 2.40 11.29 -14.54
N THR A 125 1.29 11.42 -15.27
CA THR A 125 0.74 12.70 -15.74
C THR A 125 -0.48 13.08 -14.91
N PHE A 126 -0.45 14.27 -14.33
CA PHE A 126 -1.55 14.91 -13.63
C PHE A 126 -2.14 16.02 -14.50
N ASP A 127 -3.47 16.15 -14.49
CA ASP A 127 -4.21 17.24 -15.17
C ASP A 127 -4.99 18.13 -14.20
N LYS A 128 -5.12 17.73 -12.91
CA LYS A 128 -5.75 18.51 -11.85
C LYS A 128 -4.93 18.47 -10.57
N PRO A 129 -4.86 19.58 -9.81
CA PRO A 129 -5.42 20.89 -10.10
C PRO A 129 -4.66 21.64 -11.20
N PHE A 130 -3.40 21.26 -11.48
CA PHE A 130 -2.53 21.81 -12.50
C PHE A 130 -1.83 20.68 -13.24
N PHE A 131 -1.46 20.92 -14.49
CA PHE A 131 -0.63 19.96 -15.24
C PHE A 131 0.72 19.75 -14.56
N ALA A 132 1.09 18.49 -14.37
CA ALA A 132 2.41 18.08 -13.90
C ALA A 132 2.77 16.68 -14.38
N GLU A 133 4.07 16.42 -14.51
CA GLU A 133 4.59 15.08 -14.75
C GLU A 133 5.58 14.70 -13.64
N VAL A 134 5.44 13.49 -13.10
CA VAL A 134 6.38 12.95 -12.12
C VAL A 134 6.98 11.67 -12.67
N GLN A 135 8.31 11.59 -12.63
CA GLN A 135 9.05 10.41 -13.05
C GLN A 135 9.35 9.52 -11.85
N LEU A 136 8.88 8.27 -11.94
CA LEU A 136 9.21 7.20 -11.02
C LEU A 136 10.19 6.25 -11.71
N GLN A 137 11.20 5.79 -10.99
CA GLN A 137 12.23 4.91 -11.53
C GLN A 137 12.12 3.52 -10.92
N VAL A 138 12.18 2.51 -11.75
CA VAL A 138 12.25 1.11 -11.34
C VAL A 138 13.43 0.43 -12.00
N SER A 139 14.08 -0.48 -11.28
CA SER A 139 15.16 -1.32 -11.80
C SER A 139 15.14 -2.69 -11.16
N GLY A 140 15.86 -3.65 -11.74
CA GLY A 140 16.05 -4.98 -11.17
C GLY A 140 16.75 -5.92 -12.15
N THR A 141 17.22 -7.06 -11.66
CA THR A 141 17.85 -8.11 -12.47
C THR A 141 16.96 -9.35 -12.46
N ILE A 142 16.45 -9.71 -13.64
CA ILE A 142 15.64 -10.93 -13.83
C ILE A 142 16.59 -12.10 -14.08
N ARG A 143 16.61 -13.05 -13.15
CA ARG A 143 17.48 -14.22 -13.19
C ARG A 143 16.95 -15.27 -14.16
N THR A 144 17.85 -15.90 -14.89
CA THR A 144 17.55 -17.03 -15.78
C THR A 144 17.94 -18.37 -15.16
N ASP A 145 18.77 -18.34 -14.13
CA ASP A 145 19.29 -19.52 -13.43
C ASP A 145 18.38 -20.01 -12.28
N VAL A 146 17.44 -19.17 -11.82
CA VAL A 146 16.42 -19.54 -10.84
C VAL A 146 15.03 -19.38 -11.47
N ALA A 147 14.22 -20.44 -11.36
CA ALA A 147 12.83 -20.46 -11.79
C ALA A 147 11.92 -20.95 -10.65
N MET A 148 10.70 -20.42 -10.59
CA MET A 148 9.66 -20.83 -9.65
C MET A 148 8.51 -21.50 -10.41
N SER A 149 7.83 -22.47 -9.78
CA SER A 149 6.65 -23.13 -10.35
C SER A 149 5.38 -22.27 -10.33
N SER A 150 5.40 -21.16 -9.57
CA SER A 150 4.29 -20.20 -9.45
C SER A 150 4.87 -18.80 -9.27
N GLU A 151 4.14 -17.77 -9.70
CA GLU A 151 4.54 -16.37 -9.57
C GLU A 151 4.64 -15.92 -8.11
N SER A 152 3.79 -16.48 -7.25
CA SER A 152 3.72 -16.23 -5.81
C SER A 152 3.28 -17.49 -5.07
N VAL A 153 3.41 -17.48 -3.74
CA VAL A 153 2.80 -18.49 -2.87
C VAL A 153 1.37 -18.05 -2.57
N GLU A 154 0.40 -18.68 -3.24
CA GLU A 154 -1.01 -18.39 -3.09
C GLU A 154 -1.58 -19.13 -1.86
N MET A 155 -1.78 -18.41 -0.75
CA MET A 155 -2.40 -18.95 0.46
C MET A 155 -3.91 -19.16 0.27
N GLY A 156 -4.51 -18.46 -0.71
CA GLY A 156 -5.96 -18.48 -0.97
C GLY A 156 -6.75 -17.66 0.04
N THR A 157 -8.04 -17.99 0.16
CA THR A 157 -8.93 -17.41 1.18
C THR A 157 -9.01 -18.35 2.37
N VAL A 158 -8.60 -17.87 3.54
CA VAL A 158 -8.50 -18.64 4.80
C VAL A 158 -9.36 -17.97 5.86
N GLU A 159 -10.09 -18.76 6.64
CA GLU A 159 -10.81 -18.24 7.81
C GLU A 159 -9.81 -17.83 8.92
N GLN A 160 -10.06 -16.73 9.60
CA GLN A 160 -9.26 -16.31 10.75
C GLN A 160 -9.29 -17.39 11.84
N GLY A 161 -8.13 -17.70 12.40
CA GLY A 161 -8.00 -18.79 13.38
C GLY A 161 -7.62 -20.14 12.77
N VAL A 162 -7.45 -20.22 11.46
CA VAL A 162 -7.04 -21.45 10.75
C VAL A 162 -5.65 -21.29 10.18
N ALA A 163 -4.75 -22.20 10.53
CA ALA A 163 -3.43 -22.28 9.92
C ALA A 163 -3.50 -22.94 8.53
N VAL A 164 -2.69 -22.47 7.60
CA VAL A 164 -2.58 -23.03 6.26
C VAL A 164 -1.12 -23.15 5.85
N GLU A 165 -0.78 -24.23 5.15
CA GLU A 165 0.53 -24.45 4.54
C GLU A 165 0.39 -24.66 3.02
N LYS A 166 1.26 -24.01 2.25
CA LYS A 166 1.37 -24.16 0.80
C LYS A 166 2.81 -24.44 0.42
N ALA A 167 3.00 -25.09 -0.73
CA ALA A 167 4.33 -25.36 -1.25
C ALA A 167 4.45 -24.97 -2.71
N ILE A 168 5.60 -24.41 -3.08
CA ILE A 168 6.00 -24.18 -4.46
C ILE A 168 7.34 -24.86 -4.74
N ALA A 169 7.57 -25.24 -6.00
CA ALA A 169 8.87 -25.74 -6.44
C ALA A 169 9.76 -24.59 -6.90
N LEU A 170 11.04 -24.70 -6.58
CA LEU A 170 12.12 -23.84 -7.04
C LEU A 170 13.14 -24.69 -7.79
N ALA A 171 13.55 -24.27 -8.96
CA ALA A 171 14.58 -24.91 -9.76
C ALA A 171 15.74 -23.92 -9.96
N TYR A 172 16.96 -24.40 -9.77
CA TYR A 172 18.19 -23.68 -10.08
C TYR A 172 18.99 -24.47 -11.13
N ALA A 173 19.59 -23.76 -12.08
CA ALA A 173 20.49 -24.32 -13.07
C ALA A 173 21.74 -23.43 -13.21
N GLY A 174 22.89 -23.94 -12.77
CA GLY A 174 24.15 -23.20 -12.80
C GLY A 174 25.25 -23.92 -12.02
N ARG A 175 25.79 -23.30 -10.97
CA ARG A 175 26.86 -23.87 -10.14
C ARG A 175 26.38 -25.10 -9.37
N SER A 176 27.21 -26.10 -9.29
CA SER A 176 26.89 -27.36 -8.58
C SER A 176 26.82 -27.23 -7.06
N ASP A 177 27.48 -26.20 -6.50
CA ASP A 177 27.51 -25.88 -5.06
C ASP A 177 26.44 -24.89 -4.61
N TRP A 178 25.59 -24.39 -5.54
CA TRP A 178 24.55 -23.44 -5.20
C TRP A 178 23.54 -24.02 -4.21
N ARG A 179 23.19 -23.23 -3.18
CA ARG A 179 22.22 -23.64 -2.17
C ARG A 179 21.49 -22.45 -1.56
N ILE A 180 20.28 -22.71 -1.10
CA ILE A 180 19.54 -21.81 -0.23
C ILE A 180 20.00 -22.07 1.20
N LEU A 181 20.49 -21.03 1.88
CA LEU A 181 21.05 -21.10 3.23
C LEU A 181 19.98 -20.85 4.29
N ASP A 182 19.02 -19.94 4.01
CA ASP A 182 18.01 -19.51 4.97
C ASP A 182 16.77 -18.94 4.24
N VAL A 183 15.66 -18.86 4.94
CA VAL A 183 14.43 -18.18 4.50
C VAL A 183 13.98 -17.22 5.59
N LYS A 184 13.90 -15.93 5.26
CA LYS A 184 13.51 -14.87 6.19
C LYS A 184 12.11 -14.36 5.89
N SER A 185 11.31 -14.19 6.93
CA SER A 185 10.01 -13.52 6.92
C SER A 185 10.08 -12.27 7.79
N SER A 186 9.50 -11.14 7.34
CA SER A 186 9.29 -9.95 8.16
C SER A 186 8.01 -10.04 8.99
N ASN A 187 7.08 -10.93 8.60
CA ASN A 187 5.82 -11.14 9.29
C ASN A 187 5.94 -12.32 10.27
N PRO A 188 5.71 -12.11 11.59
CA PRO A 188 5.85 -13.16 12.60
C PRO A 188 4.84 -14.31 12.43
N HIS A 189 3.74 -14.09 11.70
CA HIS A 189 2.70 -15.09 11.45
C HIS A 189 2.96 -15.92 10.19
N ILE A 190 4.03 -15.62 9.44
CA ILE A 190 4.43 -16.38 8.25
C ILE A 190 5.80 -16.99 8.49
N SER A 191 5.85 -18.30 8.47
CA SER A 191 7.07 -19.09 8.55
C SER A 191 7.28 -19.89 7.27
N ALA A 192 8.53 -20.19 6.95
CA ALA A 192 8.85 -20.98 5.78
C ALA A 192 10.03 -21.92 6.02
N LYS A 193 10.07 -23.01 5.27
CA LYS A 193 11.18 -23.94 5.22
C LYS A 193 11.45 -24.36 3.78
N VAL A 194 12.72 -24.61 3.46
CA VAL A 194 13.17 -25.12 2.16
C VAL A 194 13.68 -26.54 2.33
N VAL A 195 13.29 -27.41 1.40
CA VAL A 195 13.74 -28.79 1.34
C VAL A 195 14.36 -29.03 -0.04
N GLU A 196 15.63 -29.44 -0.08
CA GLU A 196 16.28 -29.89 -1.32
C GLU A 196 15.70 -31.24 -1.75
N VAL A 197 15.18 -31.29 -2.97
CA VAL A 197 14.53 -32.49 -3.53
C VAL A 197 15.52 -33.31 -4.36
N SER A 198 16.32 -32.60 -5.16
CA SER A 198 17.32 -33.29 -6.01
C SER A 198 18.47 -32.34 -6.36
N ARG A 199 19.65 -32.93 -6.59
CA ARG A 199 20.85 -32.25 -7.07
C ARG A 199 21.61 -33.13 -8.05
N SER A 200 21.82 -32.66 -9.28
CA SER A 200 22.58 -33.37 -10.31
C SER A 200 23.07 -32.40 -11.39
N GLY A 201 24.33 -32.48 -11.79
CA GLY A 201 24.88 -31.78 -12.96
C GLY A 201 24.71 -30.27 -12.97
N GLY A 202 24.76 -29.62 -11.78
CA GLY A 202 24.54 -28.19 -11.65
C GLY A 202 23.06 -27.77 -11.62
N GLN A 203 22.14 -28.73 -11.66
CA GLN A 203 20.71 -28.50 -11.43
C GLN A 203 20.37 -28.85 -9.98
N VAL A 204 19.59 -28.00 -9.32
CA VAL A 204 19.09 -28.20 -7.96
C VAL A 204 17.63 -27.86 -7.90
N ASN A 205 16.83 -28.75 -7.35
CA ASN A 205 15.40 -28.54 -7.14
C ASN A 205 15.09 -28.49 -5.65
N TYR A 206 14.27 -27.52 -5.26
CA TYR A 206 13.80 -27.34 -3.90
C TYR A 206 12.28 -27.28 -3.86
N HIS A 207 11.71 -27.68 -2.72
CA HIS A 207 10.37 -27.28 -2.33
C HIS A 207 10.47 -26.21 -1.23
N LEU A 208 9.80 -25.09 -1.45
CA LEU A 208 9.57 -24.05 -0.45
C LEU A 208 8.18 -24.27 0.14
N PHE A 209 8.13 -24.62 1.42
CA PHE A 209 6.90 -24.73 2.20
C PHE A 209 6.70 -23.41 2.96
N VAL A 210 5.54 -22.82 2.83
CA VAL A 210 5.17 -21.57 3.51
C VAL A 210 3.93 -21.82 4.35
N ARG A 211 4.03 -21.54 5.63
CA ARG A 211 2.95 -21.68 6.62
C ARG A 211 2.53 -20.32 7.13
N MET A 212 1.24 -20.03 7.07
CA MET A 212 0.57 -18.96 7.77
C MET A 212 -0.09 -19.54 9.03
N ASP A 213 0.18 -18.96 10.18
CA ASP A 213 -0.35 -19.46 11.45
C ASP A 213 -1.80 -18.99 11.72
N GLU A 214 -2.43 -19.57 12.74
CA GLU A 214 -3.79 -19.28 13.15
C GLU A 214 -3.98 -17.87 13.75
N ASN A 215 -2.89 -17.18 14.13
CA ASN A 215 -2.95 -15.85 14.73
C ASN A 215 -2.88 -14.72 13.67
N MET A 216 -2.76 -15.07 12.39
CA MET A 216 -2.73 -14.09 11.30
C MET A 216 -3.97 -13.18 11.36
N PRO A 217 -3.81 -11.85 11.41
CA PRO A 217 -4.92 -10.90 11.42
C PRO A 217 -5.78 -10.99 10.16
N ALA A 218 -7.08 -10.69 10.30
CA ALA A 218 -7.97 -10.60 9.15
C ALA A 218 -7.56 -9.46 8.21
N GLY A 219 -7.62 -9.71 6.91
CA GLY A 219 -7.26 -8.75 5.87
C GLY A 219 -6.56 -9.40 4.67
N TYR A 220 -6.08 -8.55 3.78
CA TYR A 220 -5.25 -8.98 2.66
C TYR A 220 -3.83 -9.29 3.14
N VAL A 221 -3.31 -10.43 2.70
CA VAL A 221 -1.92 -10.84 2.91
C VAL A 221 -1.15 -10.51 1.63
N LYS A 222 -0.17 -9.61 1.74
CA LYS A 222 0.76 -9.23 0.67
C LYS A 222 2.14 -9.08 1.29
N GLU A 223 2.86 -10.16 1.36
CA GLU A 223 4.13 -10.27 2.05
C GLU A 223 5.22 -10.78 1.12
N HIS A 224 6.46 -10.65 1.54
CA HIS A 224 7.62 -11.21 0.84
C HIS A 224 8.47 -12.02 1.80
N LEU A 225 8.79 -13.23 1.38
CA LEU A 225 9.88 -14.01 1.96
C LEU A 225 11.16 -13.68 1.23
N ILE A 226 12.28 -13.73 1.93
CA ILE A 226 13.61 -13.57 1.34
C ILE A 226 14.36 -14.88 1.47
N LEU A 227 14.60 -15.54 0.34
CA LEU A 227 15.51 -16.69 0.28
C LEU A 227 16.94 -16.15 0.31
N VAL A 228 17.74 -16.58 1.27
CA VAL A 228 19.15 -16.24 1.38
C VAL A 228 19.94 -17.39 0.74
N THR A 229 20.75 -17.08 -0.26
CA THR A 229 21.54 -18.06 -1.00
C THR A 229 23.03 -17.85 -0.78
N ASN A 230 23.85 -18.77 -1.27
CA ASN A 230 25.30 -18.65 -1.26
C ASN A 230 25.88 -17.90 -2.49
N ASP A 231 25.06 -17.09 -3.16
CA ASP A 231 25.55 -16.17 -4.20
C ASP A 231 26.18 -14.92 -3.57
N ASN A 232 27.31 -14.47 -4.11
CA ASN A 232 28.05 -13.33 -3.55
C ASN A 232 27.35 -11.99 -3.86
N ASP A 233 26.85 -11.79 -5.09
CA ASP A 233 26.33 -10.50 -5.55
C ASP A 233 24.81 -10.40 -5.50
N ASN A 234 24.08 -11.51 -5.56
CA ASN A 234 22.63 -11.57 -5.63
C ASN A 234 22.07 -12.67 -4.69
N GLY A 235 22.58 -12.69 -3.47
CA GLY A 235 22.29 -13.74 -2.48
C GLY A 235 20.88 -13.68 -1.88
N GLN A 236 20.07 -12.68 -2.21
CA GLN A 236 18.70 -12.52 -1.72
C GLN A 236 17.68 -12.61 -2.86
N ILE A 237 16.74 -13.52 -2.74
CA ILE A 237 15.69 -13.77 -3.74
C ILE A 237 14.34 -13.54 -3.07
N PRO A 238 13.59 -12.49 -3.46
CA PRO A 238 12.26 -12.26 -2.93
C PRO A 238 11.25 -13.24 -3.52
N VAL A 239 10.35 -13.74 -2.67
CA VAL A 239 9.22 -14.60 -3.03
C VAL A 239 7.96 -13.99 -2.46
N ALA A 240 7.02 -13.62 -3.32
CA ALA A 240 5.74 -13.05 -2.91
C ALA A 240 4.85 -14.11 -2.26
N VAL A 241 4.13 -13.73 -1.20
CA VAL A 241 3.11 -14.52 -0.51
C VAL A 241 1.82 -13.74 -0.49
N GLU A 242 0.76 -14.30 -1.05
CA GLU A 242 -0.51 -13.62 -1.21
C GLU A 242 -1.67 -14.45 -0.69
N GLY A 243 -2.70 -13.76 -0.17
CA GLY A 243 -3.91 -14.41 0.31
C GLY A 243 -4.89 -13.44 0.94
N VAL A 244 -5.97 -13.99 1.48
CA VAL A 244 -6.99 -13.24 2.21
C VAL A 244 -7.36 -14.00 3.47
N VAL A 245 -7.22 -13.35 4.63
CA VAL A 245 -7.76 -13.88 5.88
C VAL A 245 -9.13 -13.25 6.12
N GLN A 246 -10.17 -14.06 6.06
CA GLN A 246 -11.53 -13.62 6.32
C GLN A 246 -11.79 -13.57 7.83
N ALA A 247 -12.28 -12.42 8.30
CA ALA A 247 -12.75 -12.32 9.68
C ALA A 247 -13.91 -13.28 9.91
N GLY A 248 -13.86 -14.04 10.99
CA GLY A 248 -14.95 -14.95 11.40
C GLY A 248 -16.22 -14.18 11.76
N LEU A 249 -16.05 -12.97 12.32
CA LEU A 249 -17.12 -12.06 12.73
C LEU A 249 -16.85 -10.65 12.23
N VAL A 250 -17.89 -9.98 11.75
CA VAL A 250 -17.86 -8.58 11.33
C VAL A 250 -18.93 -7.81 12.11
N VAL A 251 -18.55 -6.69 12.73
CA VAL A 251 -19.46 -5.77 13.41
C VAL A 251 -19.62 -4.49 12.58
N SER A 252 -20.83 -4.07 12.37
CA SER A 252 -21.18 -2.85 11.63
C SER A 252 -22.20 -2.01 12.41
N PRO A 253 -21.98 -0.69 12.53
CA PRO A 253 -20.80 0.06 12.07
C PRO A 253 -19.55 -0.28 12.90
N ALA A 254 -18.35 -0.05 12.37
CA ALA A 254 -17.09 -0.26 13.09
C ALA A 254 -16.92 0.68 14.31
N SER A 255 -17.66 1.80 14.35
CA SER A 255 -17.79 2.69 15.50
C SER A 255 -19.23 3.19 15.59
N LEU A 256 -19.76 3.26 16.82
CA LEU A 256 -21.16 3.60 17.08
C LEU A 256 -21.24 5.03 17.65
N PHE A 257 -21.69 6.00 16.83
CA PHE A 257 -21.93 7.35 17.29
C PHE A 257 -23.40 7.50 17.69
N MET A 258 -23.69 7.74 18.98
CA MET A 258 -25.05 7.89 19.51
C MET A 258 -25.65 9.27 19.21
N GLY A 259 -24.83 10.26 18.88
CA GLY A 259 -25.24 11.63 18.56
C GLY A 259 -24.94 12.62 19.69
N VAL A 260 -25.48 13.83 19.52
CA VAL A 260 -25.55 14.85 20.58
C VAL A 260 -26.88 14.65 21.31
N VAL A 261 -26.83 14.43 22.62
CA VAL A 261 -27.97 13.96 23.42
C VAL A 261 -28.12 14.87 24.62
N GLU A 262 -29.35 15.31 24.94
CA GLU A 262 -29.61 16.11 26.12
C GLU A 262 -29.51 15.27 27.42
N PRO A 263 -29.17 15.88 28.58
CA PRO A 263 -29.15 15.16 29.86
C PRO A 263 -30.45 14.39 30.13
N GLY A 264 -30.32 13.12 30.46
CA GLY A 264 -31.46 12.20 30.71
C GLY A 264 -32.15 11.65 29.47
N GLN A 265 -31.83 12.11 28.27
CA GLN A 265 -32.40 11.62 27.02
C GLN A 265 -31.87 10.21 26.71
N LYS A 266 -32.72 9.42 26.04
CA LYS A 266 -32.38 8.07 25.54
C LYS A 266 -32.30 8.06 24.03
N VAL A 267 -31.24 7.46 23.50
CA VAL A 267 -31.09 7.23 22.04
C VAL A 267 -30.75 5.78 21.81
N THR A 268 -31.49 5.12 20.89
CA THR A 268 -31.24 3.74 20.52
C THR A 268 -30.73 3.65 19.09
N LYS A 269 -29.68 2.87 18.88
CA LYS A 269 -29.11 2.51 17.57
C LYS A 269 -28.88 1.01 17.48
N GLN A 270 -28.74 0.49 16.27
CA GLN A 270 -28.51 -0.92 16.06
C GLN A 270 -27.07 -1.21 15.67
N LEU A 271 -26.50 -2.26 16.27
CA LEU A 271 -25.32 -2.94 15.81
C LEU A 271 -25.71 -4.19 15.03
N VAL A 272 -25.01 -4.43 13.93
CA VAL A 272 -25.13 -5.66 13.15
C VAL A 272 -23.89 -6.48 13.41
N VAL A 273 -24.05 -7.70 13.89
CA VAL A 273 -22.96 -8.68 14.02
C VAL A 273 -23.23 -9.79 13.03
N LYS A 274 -22.33 -9.95 12.05
CA LYS A 274 -22.43 -10.95 11.00
C LYS A 274 -21.29 -11.95 11.11
N GLY A 275 -21.60 -13.23 11.12
CA GLY A 275 -20.64 -14.32 11.04
C GLY A 275 -20.69 -15.04 9.68
N ASN A 276 -19.63 -15.74 9.34
CA ASN A 276 -19.58 -16.68 8.22
C ASN A 276 -20.26 -18.01 8.51
N LYS A 277 -20.53 -18.31 9.78
CA LYS A 277 -21.29 -19.47 10.29
C LYS A 277 -22.36 -18.99 11.25
N PRO A 278 -23.46 -19.76 11.47
CA PRO A 278 -24.39 -19.47 12.57
C PRO A 278 -23.67 -19.46 13.93
N PHE A 279 -23.94 -18.44 14.74
CA PHE A 279 -23.35 -18.28 16.08
C PHE A 279 -24.36 -17.68 17.04
N ARG A 280 -24.05 -17.74 18.36
CA ARG A 280 -24.81 -17.13 19.43
C ARG A 280 -24.05 -15.97 20.03
N ILE A 281 -24.74 -14.92 20.42
CA ILE A 281 -24.20 -13.88 21.29
C ILE A 281 -24.29 -14.39 22.74
N VAL A 282 -23.16 -14.48 23.41
CA VAL A 282 -23.07 -14.92 24.81
C VAL A 282 -23.28 -13.74 25.75
N SER A 283 -22.53 -12.65 25.50
CA SER A 283 -22.68 -11.41 26.27
C SER A 283 -22.39 -10.18 25.39
N VAL A 284 -22.92 -9.03 25.82
CA VAL A 284 -22.56 -7.71 25.29
C VAL A 284 -22.32 -6.80 26.48
N ASP A 285 -21.09 -6.30 26.60
CA ASP A 285 -20.65 -5.56 27.78
C ASP A 285 -20.05 -4.20 27.39
N CYS A 286 -20.21 -3.24 28.30
CA CYS A 286 -19.58 -1.92 28.23
C CYS A 286 -19.26 -1.44 29.65
N ASP A 287 -18.11 -0.77 29.82
CA ASP A 287 -17.67 -0.23 31.13
C ASP A 287 -18.51 0.95 31.61
N ASP A 288 -19.56 1.33 30.90
CA ASP A 288 -20.44 2.45 31.23
C ASP A 288 -21.91 1.99 31.33
N LYS A 289 -22.52 2.17 32.50
CA LYS A 289 -23.92 1.82 32.76
C LYS A 289 -24.93 2.64 31.92
N GLY A 290 -24.52 3.72 31.33
CA GLY A 290 -25.32 4.48 30.35
C GLY A 290 -25.62 3.72 29.07
N PHE A 291 -24.80 2.73 28.72
CA PHE A 291 -25.05 1.86 27.55
C PHE A 291 -25.82 0.60 28.03
N GLN A 292 -26.98 0.39 27.43
CA GLN A 292 -27.87 -0.74 27.70
C GLN A 292 -28.06 -1.55 26.40
N PHE A 293 -28.08 -2.89 26.55
CA PHE A 293 -28.16 -3.82 25.43
C PHE A 293 -29.40 -4.71 25.59
N ASP A 294 -30.18 -4.82 24.50
CA ASP A 294 -31.26 -5.81 24.47
C ASP A 294 -30.74 -7.11 23.86
N THR A 295 -30.51 -8.10 24.72
CA THR A 295 -30.01 -9.42 24.35
C THR A 295 -31.10 -10.49 24.31
N SER A 296 -32.37 -10.13 24.49
CA SER A 296 -33.50 -11.08 24.64
C SER A 296 -33.70 -11.99 23.43
N SER A 297 -33.40 -11.46 22.22
CA SER A 297 -33.57 -12.17 20.94
C SER A 297 -32.31 -12.86 20.40
N LEU A 298 -31.19 -12.84 21.15
CA LEU A 298 -29.86 -13.21 20.65
C LEU A 298 -29.44 -14.66 20.98
N LYS A 299 -30.30 -15.44 21.62
CA LYS A 299 -30.01 -16.79 22.13
C LYS A 299 -29.96 -17.88 21.05
N ASP A 300 -30.61 -17.65 19.90
CA ASP A 300 -30.64 -18.62 18.80
C ASP A 300 -29.42 -18.46 17.91
N PRO A 301 -28.81 -19.57 17.43
CA PRO A 301 -27.68 -19.47 16.50
C PRO A 301 -28.17 -18.97 15.14
N LYS A 302 -27.64 -17.81 14.70
CA LYS A 302 -27.95 -17.16 13.41
C LYS A 302 -26.65 -16.63 12.79
N PRO A 303 -26.55 -16.54 11.46
CA PRO A 303 -25.39 -15.95 10.82
C PRO A 303 -25.36 -14.41 10.92
N LEU A 304 -26.46 -13.79 11.39
CA LEU A 304 -26.60 -12.36 11.59
C LEU A 304 -27.43 -12.06 12.82
N HIS A 305 -26.89 -11.21 13.69
CA HIS A 305 -27.57 -10.69 14.87
C HIS A 305 -27.68 -9.16 14.78
N LEU A 306 -28.87 -8.64 15.17
CA LEU A 306 -29.11 -7.21 15.34
C LEU A 306 -29.18 -6.94 16.84
N ILE A 307 -28.30 -6.07 17.36
CA ILE A 307 -28.21 -5.73 18.78
C ILE A 307 -28.68 -4.29 18.96
N PRO A 308 -29.85 -4.03 19.56
CA PRO A 308 -30.26 -2.70 19.94
C PRO A 308 -29.35 -2.20 21.07
N VAL A 309 -28.71 -1.05 20.87
CA VAL A 309 -27.87 -0.36 21.85
C VAL A 309 -28.56 0.93 22.24
N THR A 310 -28.95 1.06 23.49
CA THR A 310 -29.55 2.28 24.03
C THR A 310 -28.54 3.01 24.91
N PHE A 311 -28.28 4.26 24.57
CA PHE A 311 -27.50 5.16 25.43
C PHE A 311 -28.46 6.07 26.21
N VAL A 312 -28.28 6.13 27.52
CA VAL A 312 -28.98 7.04 28.44
C VAL A 312 -27.97 8.09 28.88
N ALA A 313 -28.19 9.33 28.45
CA ALA A 313 -27.27 10.42 28.81
C ALA A 313 -27.29 10.72 30.31
N GLY A 314 -26.10 10.83 30.89
CA GLY A 314 -25.93 11.33 32.25
C GLY A 314 -26.26 12.81 32.37
N ASN A 315 -26.16 13.35 33.58
CA ASN A 315 -26.43 14.79 33.85
C ASN A 315 -25.25 15.70 33.57
N GLU A 316 -24.04 15.17 33.40
CA GLU A 316 -22.82 15.94 33.18
C GLU A 316 -22.60 16.14 31.70
N PRO A 317 -22.48 17.41 31.21
CA PRO A 317 -22.14 17.69 29.81
C PRO A 317 -20.73 17.20 29.47
N GLY A 318 -20.56 16.69 28.27
CA GLY A 318 -19.24 16.28 27.80
C GLY A 318 -19.26 15.18 26.75
N LYS A 319 -18.05 14.78 26.31
CA LYS A 319 -17.85 13.68 25.40
C LYS A 319 -17.78 12.36 26.17
N VAL A 320 -18.57 11.39 25.77
CA VAL A 320 -18.52 10.00 26.26
C VAL A 320 -17.89 9.15 25.17
N ALA A 321 -16.79 8.45 25.51
CA ALA A 321 -16.12 7.53 24.62
C ALA A 321 -15.87 6.23 25.38
N LYS A 322 -16.46 5.13 24.93
CA LYS A 322 -16.45 3.83 25.61
C LYS A 322 -16.23 2.70 24.59
N THR A 323 -15.90 1.54 25.12
CA THR A 323 -15.68 0.34 24.32
C THR A 323 -16.77 -0.69 24.62
N ILE A 324 -17.44 -1.14 23.57
CA ILE A 324 -18.40 -2.26 23.65
C ILE A 324 -17.66 -3.53 23.25
N ARG A 325 -17.79 -4.58 24.07
CA ARG A 325 -17.26 -5.93 23.80
C ARG A 325 -18.42 -6.88 23.59
N ILE A 326 -18.31 -7.71 22.54
CA ILE A 326 -19.33 -8.70 22.20
C ILE A 326 -18.69 -10.08 22.29
N GLU A 327 -19.21 -10.94 23.17
CA GLU A 327 -18.79 -12.33 23.31
C GLU A 327 -19.71 -13.25 22.53
N THR A 328 -19.13 -14.23 21.83
CA THR A 328 -19.88 -15.22 21.05
C THR A 328 -19.40 -16.64 21.35
N ASP A 329 -20.16 -17.64 20.91
CA ASP A 329 -19.83 -19.05 21.04
C ASP A 329 -18.82 -19.55 19.96
N LEU A 330 -18.34 -18.67 19.06
CA LEU A 330 -17.35 -19.01 18.04
C LEU A 330 -15.88 -18.99 18.55
N GLY A 331 -15.66 -18.69 19.83
CA GLY A 331 -14.34 -18.75 20.48
C GLY A 331 -13.57 -17.42 20.48
N ASP A 332 -12.28 -17.47 20.60
CA ASP A 332 -11.30 -16.59 21.19
C ASP A 332 -11.23 -15.10 20.84
N LYS A 333 -11.99 -14.55 19.90
CA LYS A 333 -11.89 -13.13 19.55
C LYS A 333 -13.24 -12.44 19.64
N SER A 334 -13.53 -11.97 20.86
CA SER A 334 -14.66 -11.06 21.08
C SER A 334 -14.45 -9.77 20.29
N PRO A 335 -15.30 -9.46 19.30
CA PRO A 335 -15.21 -8.19 18.60
C PRO A 335 -15.41 -7.03 19.55
N VAL A 336 -14.60 -6.00 19.38
CA VAL A 336 -14.63 -4.76 20.16
C VAL A 336 -14.89 -3.59 19.22
N LEU A 337 -15.75 -2.67 19.65
CA LEU A 337 -16.01 -1.44 18.90
C LEU A 337 -16.07 -0.23 19.83
N SER A 338 -15.71 0.93 19.31
CA SER A 338 -15.81 2.19 20.04
C SER A 338 -17.22 2.77 19.91
N ALA A 339 -17.79 3.21 21.04
CA ALA A 339 -19.07 3.92 21.11
C ALA A 339 -18.85 5.35 21.61
N TYR A 340 -19.49 6.31 20.94
CA TYR A 340 -19.34 7.73 21.24
C TYR A 340 -20.70 8.41 21.41
N ALA A 341 -20.78 9.33 22.38
CA ALA A 341 -21.89 10.26 22.54
C ALA A 341 -21.36 11.64 22.96
N VAL A 342 -22.16 12.67 22.74
CA VAL A 342 -21.90 14.02 23.28
C VAL A 342 -23.13 14.41 24.10
N VAL A 343 -22.97 14.58 25.41
CA VAL A 343 -24.02 15.12 26.27
C VAL A 343 -23.99 16.65 26.17
N ALA A 344 -25.10 17.24 25.73
CA ALA A 344 -25.19 18.68 25.52
C ALA A 344 -25.10 19.42 26.87
N GLY A 345 -24.40 20.58 26.84
CA GLY A 345 -24.50 21.55 27.92
C GLY A 345 -25.82 22.28 27.88
N LYS A 346 -26.37 22.66 29.02
CA LYS A 346 -27.53 23.54 29.12
C LYS A 346 -27.18 24.96 28.66
#